data_869dac77215dc46df27961961923719a
#
_entry.id   869dac77215dc46df27961961923719a
#
_cell.length_a   1.000
_cell.length_b   1.000
_cell.length_c   1.000
_cell.angle_alpha   90.00
_cell.angle_beta   90.00
_cell.angle_gamma   90.00
#
_symmetry.space_group_name_H-M   'P 1'
#
loop_
_entity.id
_entity.type
_entity.pdbx_description
1 polymer ?
#
loop_
_entity_poly.entity_id
_entity_poly.type
_entity_poly.pdbx_seq_one_letter_code
_entity_poly.pdbx_strand_id
1 'polypeptide(L)'
;MRRTVWFKRIHPGESFFYKSILIVVAIAVMGIVAAPGMSHAENIPLNNSGIFSATADDGSTIYLYRYAPYTTGTPHFRTSGTPVLIFTGICMNMNQYLACTPPGMEDVYSDVFVPSVANAPEWALNTTGTDYEPYIKADKMRYYSLAHYLWLQGFDPWFANYRGAGHDPVASEGTNANGITTLDTWATQDVPAAIAKVKSVTGKRMFIGGHSTGGLVSYEYLQGAYMDYGRWTPERWKKYYYQMCYAFGYMPHVTSSASLAETRNADVKGFIGLDPAGVPWLPDLLDSSLFWGLVGSRLYLPLDSLSGELVQLLPDKKLLVGVMDTFLGLINDRAGDDDYLLGELFAYLNFWKVDDMDPCMEDFMLRYSIGGASIRGFGQYMDMGLHYTLREHYKNGSENYLTTRQGPTPDPGSDGYYYYDENVSRMTVPLIVFSSSTGALVAPEETYEFIISKKSPTAYDQWYVVNGTAHVDVAMGNRLPTAIFQQLGPWLKTIDALPANPENTDIPAERNDL
;
A
#
# COMPACT_ATOMS: atom_id res chain seq x y z
N MET A 1 -12.40 -1.17 -24.83
CA MET A 1 -13.80 -0.88 -25.21
C MET A 1 -14.27 0.30 -24.36
N ARG A 2 -14.36 1.51 -24.91
CA ARG A 2 -14.84 2.70 -24.18
C ARG A 2 -16.30 2.47 -23.81
N ARG A 3 -16.63 2.30 -22.52
CA ARG A 3 -18.01 2.39 -22.03
C ARG A 3 -18.45 3.84 -22.15
N THR A 4 -19.31 4.13 -23.12
CA THR A 4 -20.00 5.42 -23.22
C THR A 4 -21.06 5.45 -22.12
N VAL A 5 -20.73 6.06 -20.99
CA VAL A 5 -21.68 6.26 -19.89
C VAL A 5 -22.63 7.39 -20.29
N TRP A 6 -23.91 7.12 -20.35
CA TRP A 6 -24.95 8.10 -20.61
C TRP A 6 -25.22 8.89 -19.32
N PHE A 7 -24.85 10.17 -19.31
CA PHE A 7 -25.11 11.07 -18.20
C PHE A 7 -26.61 11.33 -18.03
N LYS A 8 -27.19 10.93 -16.90
CA LYS A 8 -28.44 11.51 -16.40
C LYS A 8 -28.11 12.89 -15.78
N ARG A 9 -28.75 13.95 -16.27
CA ARG A 9 -28.65 15.29 -15.68
C ARG A 9 -29.18 15.26 -14.25
N ILE A 10 -28.33 15.54 -13.29
CA ILE A 10 -28.68 15.71 -11.87
C ILE A 10 -29.58 16.94 -11.71
N HIS A 11 -30.69 16.79 -10.99
CA HIS A 11 -31.56 17.93 -10.67
C HIS A 11 -30.83 18.93 -9.74
N PRO A 12 -30.95 20.26 -9.93
CA PRO A 12 -30.19 21.25 -9.14
C PRO A 12 -30.42 21.20 -7.62
N GLY A 13 -31.55 20.66 -7.17
CA GLY A 13 -31.85 20.50 -5.73
C GLY A 13 -31.08 19.35 -5.02
N GLU A 14 -30.76 18.30 -5.74
CA GLU A 14 -30.01 17.15 -5.21
C GLU A 14 -28.53 17.52 -5.00
N SER A 15 -27.96 18.30 -5.91
CA SER A 15 -26.59 18.81 -5.80
C SER A 15 -26.29 19.56 -4.49
N PHE A 16 -27.29 20.26 -3.91
CA PHE A 16 -27.12 21.01 -2.66
C PHE A 16 -27.06 20.10 -1.43
N PHE A 17 -27.89 19.07 -1.38
CA PHE A 17 -27.94 18.12 -0.26
C PHE A 17 -26.63 17.31 -0.17
N TYR A 18 -26.06 16.90 -1.30
CA TYR A 18 -24.81 16.11 -1.35
C TYR A 18 -23.58 16.93 -1.03
N LYS A 19 -23.53 18.19 -1.48
CA LYS A 19 -22.49 19.12 -1.04
C LYS A 19 -22.53 19.33 0.47
N SER A 20 -23.71 19.29 1.06
CA SER A 20 -23.88 19.39 2.53
C SER A 20 -23.38 18.15 3.26
N ILE A 21 -23.57 16.94 2.74
CA ILE A 21 -23.04 15.72 3.34
C ILE A 21 -21.51 15.71 3.25
N LEU A 22 -20.93 16.05 2.08
CA LEU A 22 -19.48 16.18 1.93
C LEU A 22 -18.88 17.23 2.87
N ILE A 23 -19.57 18.35 3.04
CA ILE A 23 -19.17 19.39 3.99
C ILE A 23 -19.25 18.87 5.43
N VAL A 24 -20.28 18.10 5.79
CA VAL A 24 -20.43 17.51 7.12
C VAL A 24 -19.36 16.47 7.39
N VAL A 25 -19.04 15.61 6.41
CA VAL A 25 -17.94 14.63 6.52
C VAL A 25 -16.59 15.36 6.59
N ALA A 26 -16.36 16.37 5.77
CA ALA A 26 -15.15 17.18 5.82
C ALA A 26 -15.02 17.97 7.13
N ILE A 27 -16.13 18.51 7.67
CA ILE A 27 -16.16 19.21 8.96
C ILE A 27 -15.97 18.22 10.10
N ALA A 28 -16.56 17.02 10.04
CA ALA A 28 -16.33 15.98 11.04
C ALA A 28 -14.85 15.57 11.06
N VAL A 29 -14.25 15.32 9.90
CA VAL A 29 -12.82 15.04 9.75
C VAL A 29 -11.97 16.22 10.25
N MET A 30 -12.30 17.47 9.90
CA MET A 30 -11.57 18.65 10.35
C MET A 30 -11.78 18.96 11.83
N GLY A 31 -12.98 18.71 12.37
CA GLY A 31 -13.28 18.90 13.79
C GLY A 31 -12.50 17.93 14.69
N ILE A 32 -12.27 16.72 14.22
CA ILE A 32 -11.48 15.71 14.89
C ILE A 32 -9.98 16.03 14.82
N VAL A 33 -9.51 16.56 13.67
CA VAL A 33 -8.10 16.99 13.48
C VAL A 33 -7.70 18.14 14.42
N ALA A 34 -8.67 18.92 14.94
CA ALA A 34 -8.42 20.05 15.83
C ALA A 34 -8.43 19.71 17.33
N ALA A 35 -8.68 18.46 17.72
CA ALA A 35 -8.76 18.08 19.13
C ALA A 35 -7.34 17.89 19.73
N PRO A 36 -6.96 18.69 20.76
CA PRO A 36 -5.69 18.47 21.44
C PRO A 36 -5.78 17.24 22.36
N GLY A 37 -4.86 16.29 22.21
CA GLY A 37 -4.73 15.12 23.09
C GLY A 37 -5.16 13.81 22.46
N MET A 38 -5.19 13.70 21.12
CA MET A 38 -5.49 12.46 20.44
C MET A 38 -4.51 11.35 20.85
N SER A 39 -5.06 10.20 21.25
CA SER A 39 -4.25 9.01 21.50
C SER A 39 -3.76 8.45 20.16
N HIS A 40 -2.49 8.10 20.11
CA HIS A 40 -1.97 7.34 18.98
C HIS A 40 -2.40 5.88 19.09
N ALA A 41 -2.67 5.24 17.97
CA ALA A 41 -2.83 3.80 17.94
C ALA A 41 -1.56 3.14 18.51
N GLU A 42 -1.74 2.03 19.22
CA GLU A 42 -0.63 1.30 19.81
C GLU A 42 0.05 0.44 18.74
N ASN A 43 1.35 0.17 18.93
CA ASN A 43 2.04 -0.80 18.10
C ASN A 43 1.89 -2.20 18.69
N ILE A 44 1.91 -3.22 17.84
CA ILE A 44 2.08 -4.60 18.31
C ILE A 44 3.47 -4.76 18.95
N PRO A 45 3.67 -5.74 19.85
CA PRO A 45 4.97 -5.98 20.43
C PRO A 45 5.96 -6.47 19.36
N LEU A 46 6.99 -5.66 19.13
CA LEU A 46 8.07 -5.96 18.18
C LEU A 46 9.33 -6.39 18.93
N ASN A 47 10.09 -7.30 18.32
CA ASN A 47 11.41 -7.63 18.83
C ASN A 47 12.42 -6.53 18.45
N ASN A 48 13.00 -5.87 19.44
CA ASN A 48 13.96 -4.77 19.22
C ASN A 48 15.13 -5.13 18.32
N SER A 49 15.61 -6.40 18.34
CA SER A 49 16.69 -6.85 17.44
C SER A 49 16.26 -6.99 15.98
N GLY A 50 14.96 -6.92 15.70
CA GLY A 50 14.41 -6.87 14.34
C GLY A 50 14.19 -5.45 13.82
N ILE A 51 14.36 -4.43 14.66
CA ILE A 51 14.13 -3.03 14.25
C ILE A 51 15.41 -2.46 13.65
N PHE A 52 15.28 -1.91 12.45
CA PHE A 52 16.34 -1.24 11.70
C PHE A 52 15.89 0.14 11.25
N SER A 53 16.85 1.03 11.05
CA SER A 53 16.60 2.32 10.42
C SER A 53 17.47 2.51 9.17
N ALA A 54 16.92 3.22 8.21
CA ALA A 54 17.60 3.67 7.01
C ALA A 54 17.49 5.19 6.93
N THR A 55 18.46 5.84 6.32
CA THR A 55 18.43 7.29 6.07
C THR A 55 18.24 7.52 4.59
N ALA A 56 17.17 8.23 4.23
CA ALA A 56 16.94 8.69 2.87
C ALA A 56 17.88 9.84 2.49
N ASP A 57 18.01 10.12 1.19
CA ASP A 57 18.93 11.16 0.68
C ASP A 57 18.64 12.56 1.25
N ASP A 58 17.38 12.85 1.58
CA ASP A 58 16.97 14.09 2.22
C ASP A 58 17.18 14.10 3.74
N GLY A 59 17.75 13.01 4.29
CA GLY A 59 18.09 12.85 5.70
C GLY A 59 16.94 12.36 6.58
N SER A 60 15.78 12.03 6.01
CA SER A 60 14.67 11.42 6.77
C SER A 60 15.02 10.00 7.20
N THR A 61 14.55 9.60 8.38
CA THR A 61 14.74 8.25 8.91
C THR A 61 13.55 7.37 8.57
N ILE A 62 13.81 6.24 7.91
CA ILE A 62 12.82 5.24 7.55
C ILE A 62 13.05 4.00 8.43
N TYR A 63 12.00 3.51 9.08
CA TYR A 63 12.09 2.33 9.92
C TYR A 63 11.65 1.08 9.19
N LEU A 64 12.41 0.00 9.43
CA LEU A 64 12.15 -1.33 8.91
C LEU A 64 12.08 -2.32 10.07
N TYR A 65 11.29 -3.35 9.86
CA TYR A 65 11.22 -4.49 10.76
C TYR A 65 11.57 -5.78 10.04
N ARG A 66 12.60 -6.49 10.53
CA ARG A 66 12.94 -7.85 10.13
C ARG A 66 12.18 -8.81 11.01
N TYR A 67 11.31 -9.60 10.42
CA TYR A 67 10.44 -10.48 11.17
C TYR A 67 11.14 -11.74 11.67
N ALA A 68 10.87 -12.09 12.91
CA ALA A 68 11.01 -13.43 13.45
C ALA A 68 9.83 -13.70 14.39
N PRO A 69 9.28 -14.92 14.45
CA PRO A 69 8.23 -15.22 15.41
C PRO A 69 8.70 -14.87 16.81
N TYR A 70 7.86 -14.12 17.53
CA TYR A 70 8.15 -13.80 18.92
C TYR A 70 7.98 -15.04 19.80
N THR A 71 9.03 -15.35 20.56
CA THR A 71 9.01 -16.34 21.64
C THR A 71 9.75 -15.74 22.82
N THR A 72 9.52 -16.27 24.03
CA THR A 72 10.33 -15.95 25.20
C THR A 72 11.75 -16.48 25.00
N GLY A 73 12.60 -15.71 24.31
CA GLY A 73 13.98 -16.13 23.99
C GLY A 73 14.57 -15.35 22.80
N THR A 74 15.65 -15.89 22.26
CA THR A 74 16.33 -15.27 21.11
C THR A 74 15.48 -15.43 19.84
N PRO A 75 15.24 -14.34 19.09
CA PRO A 75 14.46 -14.41 17.85
C PRO A 75 15.18 -15.25 16.79
N HIS A 76 14.42 -16.07 16.09
CA HIS A 76 14.93 -16.95 15.04
C HIS A 76 14.77 -16.30 13.64
N PHE A 77 15.62 -15.32 13.34
CA PHE A 77 15.67 -14.73 12.00
C PHE A 77 16.11 -15.76 10.94
N ARG A 78 15.49 -15.70 9.77
CA ARG A 78 15.86 -16.50 8.59
C ARG A 78 17.06 -15.90 7.85
N THR A 79 18.19 -15.75 8.53
CA THR A 79 19.39 -15.07 7.98
C THR A 79 19.97 -15.74 6.74
N SER A 80 19.75 -17.04 6.55
CA SER A 80 20.14 -17.78 5.34
C SER A 80 19.13 -17.61 4.19
N GLY A 81 17.87 -17.26 4.49
CA GLY A 81 16.83 -17.05 3.50
C GLY A 81 17.07 -15.83 2.60
N THR A 82 16.43 -15.81 1.46
CA THR A 82 16.39 -14.62 0.58
C THR A 82 15.48 -13.56 1.20
N PRO A 83 15.92 -12.29 1.29
CA PRO A 83 15.08 -11.22 1.81
C PRO A 83 13.85 -10.97 0.95
N VAL A 84 12.72 -10.70 1.62
CA VAL A 84 11.46 -10.24 1.00
C VAL A 84 11.08 -8.95 1.68
N LEU A 85 11.22 -7.82 1.00
CA LEU A 85 10.90 -6.49 1.52
C LEU A 85 9.55 -6.03 1.00
N ILE A 86 8.61 -5.81 1.91
CA ILE A 86 7.23 -5.41 1.58
C ILE A 86 6.94 -4.02 2.15
N PHE A 87 6.36 -3.17 1.30
CA PHE A 87 5.91 -1.82 1.64
C PHE A 87 4.39 -1.77 1.85
N THR A 88 3.95 -0.88 2.71
CA THR A 88 2.53 -0.71 3.06
C THR A 88 1.77 0.11 2.02
N GLY A 89 0.43 0.02 2.06
CA GLY A 89 -0.43 0.97 1.36
C GLY A 89 -0.47 2.34 2.05
N ILE A 90 -1.01 3.34 1.35
CA ILE A 90 -1.33 4.63 1.95
C ILE A 90 -2.38 4.42 3.05
N CYS A 91 -2.30 5.20 4.12
CA CYS A 91 -3.16 5.07 5.30
C CYS A 91 -2.99 3.76 6.09
N MET A 92 -1.96 2.98 5.81
CA MET A 92 -1.63 1.74 6.53
C MET A 92 -0.21 1.78 7.07
N ASN A 93 0.09 0.88 8.00
CA ASN A 93 1.44 0.64 8.48
C ASN A 93 1.79 -0.85 8.38
N MET A 94 3.05 -1.21 8.66
CA MET A 94 3.53 -2.57 8.46
C MET A 94 2.85 -3.63 9.33
N ASN A 95 2.12 -3.25 10.39
CA ASN A 95 1.40 -4.20 11.23
C ASN A 95 0.35 -4.99 10.43
N GLN A 96 -0.15 -4.45 9.31
CA GLN A 96 -1.07 -5.19 8.43
C GLN A 96 -0.53 -6.56 7.98
N TYR A 97 0.79 -6.74 7.98
CA TYR A 97 1.44 -7.99 7.58
C TYR A 97 1.87 -8.86 8.77
N LEU A 98 1.77 -8.33 9.99
CA LEU A 98 2.34 -8.89 11.21
C LEU A 98 1.27 -9.46 12.15
N ALA A 99 0.12 -9.88 11.63
CA ALA A 99 -1.01 -10.34 12.43
C ALA A 99 -0.54 -11.30 13.53
N CYS A 100 -0.87 -10.96 14.76
CA CYS A 100 -0.58 -11.72 15.96
C CYS A 100 -1.53 -11.28 17.08
N THR A 101 -1.60 -12.06 18.14
CA THR A 101 -2.33 -11.69 19.37
C THR A 101 -1.42 -10.86 20.28
N PRO A 102 -1.66 -9.53 20.42
CA PRO A 102 -0.91 -8.73 21.38
C PRO A 102 -1.16 -9.18 22.83
N PRO A 103 -0.21 -9.02 23.74
CA PRO A 103 -0.39 -9.33 25.16
C PRO A 103 -1.59 -8.60 25.75
N GLY A 104 -2.45 -9.35 26.46
CA GLY A 104 -3.68 -8.84 27.03
C GLY A 104 -4.89 -8.86 26.09
N MET A 105 -4.71 -9.30 24.83
CA MET A 105 -5.78 -9.45 23.84
C MET A 105 -6.15 -10.92 23.57
N GLU A 106 -5.65 -11.86 24.39
CA GLU A 106 -5.84 -13.29 24.21
C GLU A 106 -7.31 -13.69 24.18
N ASP A 107 -8.12 -13.11 25.07
CA ASP A 107 -9.57 -13.36 25.12
C ASP A 107 -10.30 -12.71 23.93
N VAL A 108 -9.82 -11.54 23.46
CA VAL A 108 -10.42 -10.79 22.35
C VAL A 108 -10.25 -11.53 21.02
N TYR A 109 -9.09 -12.17 20.80
CA TYR A 109 -8.77 -12.88 19.55
C TYR A 109 -8.88 -14.41 19.67
N SER A 110 -9.46 -14.93 20.77
CA SER A 110 -9.63 -16.37 20.99
C SER A 110 -10.50 -17.05 19.96
N ASP A 111 -11.43 -16.34 19.36
CA ASP A 111 -12.42 -16.81 18.38
C ASP A 111 -12.05 -16.55 16.92
N VAL A 112 -10.79 -16.12 16.64
CA VAL A 112 -10.30 -15.98 15.26
C VAL A 112 -10.47 -17.31 14.51
N PHE A 113 -11.03 -17.20 13.32
CA PHE A 113 -11.31 -18.39 12.51
C PHE A 113 -10.02 -18.94 11.90
N VAL A 114 -9.79 -20.21 12.10
CA VAL A 114 -8.87 -21.02 11.29
C VAL A 114 -9.59 -22.32 10.90
N PRO A 115 -9.38 -22.84 9.67
CA PRO A 115 -10.05 -24.07 9.24
C PRO A 115 -9.69 -25.24 10.15
N SER A 116 -10.44 -26.34 10.12
CA SER A 116 -10.00 -27.57 10.78
C SER A 116 -8.71 -28.11 10.14
N VAL A 117 -7.90 -28.86 10.87
CA VAL A 117 -6.64 -29.45 10.36
C VAL A 117 -6.86 -30.19 9.03
N ALA A 118 -7.99 -30.90 8.87
CA ALA A 118 -8.30 -31.63 7.65
C ALA A 118 -8.55 -30.70 6.42
N ASN A 119 -8.89 -29.45 6.65
CA ASN A 119 -9.18 -28.46 5.61
C ASN A 119 -8.12 -27.34 5.55
N ALA A 120 -7.13 -27.39 6.44
CA ALA A 120 -6.07 -26.38 6.49
C ALA A 120 -5.09 -26.58 5.31
N PRO A 121 -4.57 -25.49 4.74
CA PRO A 121 -3.54 -25.60 3.72
C PRO A 121 -2.26 -26.18 4.30
N GLU A 122 -1.53 -26.95 3.48
CA GLU A 122 -0.33 -27.69 3.88
C GLU A 122 0.71 -26.78 4.56
N TRP A 123 0.87 -25.56 4.09
CA TRP A 123 1.84 -24.60 4.63
C TRP A 123 1.59 -24.23 6.12
N ALA A 124 0.33 -24.35 6.59
CA ALA A 124 -0.06 -24.02 7.96
C ALA A 124 0.06 -25.20 8.93
N LEU A 125 0.36 -26.39 8.41
CA LEU A 125 0.46 -27.61 9.20
C LEU A 125 1.89 -27.91 9.64
N ASN A 126 1.99 -28.70 10.69
CA ASN A 126 3.28 -29.29 11.11
C ASN A 126 3.79 -30.29 10.05
N THR A 127 5.03 -30.73 10.20
CA THR A 127 5.69 -31.65 9.24
C THR A 127 4.99 -32.98 9.05
N THR A 128 4.11 -33.39 9.97
CA THR A 128 3.33 -34.65 9.88
C THR A 128 1.93 -34.42 9.30
N GLY A 129 1.50 -33.17 9.10
CA GLY A 129 0.15 -32.85 8.62
C GLY A 129 -0.97 -33.17 9.62
N THR A 130 -0.64 -33.43 10.88
CA THR A 130 -1.61 -33.89 11.90
C THR A 130 -2.08 -32.79 12.84
N ASP A 131 -1.45 -31.64 12.80
CA ASP A 131 -1.77 -30.47 13.64
C ASP A 131 -1.27 -29.20 12.96
N TYR A 132 -1.66 -28.03 13.46
CA TYR A 132 -1.09 -26.78 13.03
C TYR A 132 0.40 -26.66 13.36
N GLU A 133 1.10 -25.86 12.58
CA GLU A 133 2.46 -25.45 12.87
C GLU A 133 2.53 -24.81 14.28
N PRO A 134 3.61 -25.05 15.08
CA PRO A 134 3.64 -24.70 16.50
C PRO A 134 3.32 -23.24 16.83
N TYR A 135 3.73 -22.28 15.99
CA TYR A 135 3.45 -20.87 16.24
C TYR A 135 2.01 -20.48 15.89
N ILE A 136 1.42 -21.07 14.85
CA ILE A 136 -0.01 -20.88 14.52
C ILE A 136 -0.88 -21.56 15.58
N LYS A 137 -0.47 -22.73 16.07
CA LYS A 137 -1.16 -23.41 17.17
C LYS A 137 -1.16 -22.60 18.45
N ALA A 138 -0.06 -21.91 18.76
CA ALA A 138 0.08 -21.05 19.93
C ALA A 138 -0.67 -19.71 19.78
N ASP A 139 -0.78 -19.19 18.56
CA ASP A 139 -1.40 -17.91 18.24
C ASP A 139 -2.03 -17.98 16.85
N LYS A 140 -3.33 -18.22 16.80
CA LYS A 140 -4.09 -18.42 15.56
C LYS A 140 -4.12 -17.20 14.63
N MET A 141 -3.93 -15.99 15.17
CA MET A 141 -3.84 -14.77 14.35
C MET A 141 -2.72 -14.86 13.33
N ARG A 142 -1.65 -15.61 13.62
CA ARG A 142 -0.52 -15.82 12.70
C ARG A 142 -0.89 -16.57 11.42
N TYR A 143 -2.03 -17.23 11.38
CA TYR A 143 -2.57 -17.82 10.17
C TYR A 143 -2.82 -16.78 9.07
N TYR A 144 -3.12 -15.54 9.45
CA TYR A 144 -3.33 -14.40 8.55
C TYR A 144 -2.07 -13.54 8.34
N SER A 145 -0.96 -13.88 8.98
CA SER A 145 0.26 -13.08 8.90
C SER A 145 1.10 -13.42 7.66
N LEU A 146 1.20 -12.47 6.73
CA LEU A 146 2.12 -12.59 5.59
C LEU A 146 3.58 -12.78 6.07
N ALA A 147 3.96 -12.07 7.12
CA ALA A 147 5.31 -12.18 7.70
C ALA A 147 5.60 -13.59 8.20
N HIS A 148 4.65 -14.18 8.91
CA HIS A 148 4.80 -15.53 9.42
C HIS A 148 4.82 -16.56 8.30
N TYR A 149 3.94 -16.41 7.32
CA TYR A 149 3.93 -17.24 6.12
C TYR A 149 5.28 -17.23 5.39
N LEU A 150 5.81 -16.06 5.07
CA LEU A 150 7.11 -15.93 4.38
C LEU A 150 8.23 -16.56 5.21
N TRP A 151 8.20 -16.36 6.52
CA TRP A 151 9.18 -16.97 7.44
C TRP A 151 9.09 -18.51 7.44
N LEU A 152 7.89 -19.09 7.43
CA LEU A 152 7.67 -20.53 7.32
C LEU A 152 8.18 -21.07 5.97
N GLN A 153 8.02 -20.32 4.88
CA GLN A 153 8.55 -20.71 3.57
C GLN A 153 10.09 -20.66 3.48
N GLY A 154 10.78 -20.17 4.54
CA GLY A 154 12.24 -20.10 4.62
C GLY A 154 12.85 -18.78 4.14
N PHE A 155 12.04 -17.81 3.79
CA PHE A 155 12.47 -16.46 3.41
C PHE A 155 12.83 -15.63 4.65
N ASP A 156 13.50 -14.49 4.42
CA ASP A 156 13.86 -13.51 5.43
C ASP A 156 12.94 -12.27 5.28
N PRO A 157 11.79 -12.20 5.99
CA PRO A 157 10.79 -11.16 5.75
C PRO A 157 11.17 -9.83 6.38
N TRP A 158 11.06 -8.76 5.61
CA TRP A 158 11.28 -7.38 6.00
C TRP A 158 10.09 -6.52 5.62
N PHE A 159 9.73 -5.59 6.48
CA PHE A 159 8.63 -4.66 6.28
C PHE A 159 9.11 -3.25 6.55
N ALA A 160 8.66 -2.29 5.76
CA ALA A 160 9.06 -0.89 5.91
C ALA A 160 7.83 0.01 6.07
N ASN A 161 7.93 0.98 6.99
CA ASN A 161 7.01 2.09 7.06
C ASN A 161 7.58 3.25 6.26
N TYR A 162 6.77 3.86 5.41
CA TYR A 162 7.16 5.13 4.77
C TYR A 162 7.27 6.24 5.81
N ARG A 163 7.92 7.34 5.43
CA ARG A 163 7.85 8.56 6.23
C ARG A 163 6.40 8.95 6.48
N GLY A 164 6.08 9.26 7.71
CA GLY A 164 4.72 9.57 8.13
C GLY A 164 3.86 8.36 8.49
N ALA A 165 4.35 7.15 8.36
CA ALA A 165 3.65 5.95 8.76
C ALA A 165 4.34 5.23 9.93
N GLY A 166 3.55 4.42 10.64
CA GLY A 166 4.00 3.60 11.75
C GLY A 166 3.86 4.28 13.11
N HIS A 167 3.99 3.47 14.14
CA HIS A 167 3.94 3.88 15.55
C HIS A 167 5.27 3.53 16.21
N ASP A 168 5.58 4.20 17.33
CA ASP A 168 6.80 3.90 18.08
C ASP A 168 6.88 2.39 18.44
N PRO A 169 8.03 1.77 18.33
CA PRO A 169 9.37 2.29 18.03
C PRO A 169 9.76 2.30 16.53
N VAL A 170 8.82 2.16 15.62
CA VAL A 170 9.04 2.07 14.16
C VAL A 170 8.31 3.17 13.38
N ALA A 171 8.00 4.27 14.03
CA ALA A 171 7.46 5.46 13.38
C ALA A 171 8.54 6.12 12.50
N SER A 172 8.33 6.12 11.18
CA SER A 172 9.28 6.76 10.25
C SER A 172 9.19 8.27 10.29
N GLU A 173 10.35 8.94 10.31
CA GLU A 173 10.45 10.40 10.35
C GLU A 173 9.93 11.06 9.06
N GLY A 174 9.81 12.35 9.09
CA GLY A 174 9.29 13.16 7.98
C GLY A 174 7.79 13.27 8.02
N THR A 175 7.22 12.88 9.17
CA THR A 175 5.79 12.95 9.42
C THR A 175 5.24 14.34 9.19
N ASN A 176 4.07 14.39 8.88
CA ASN A 176 2.93 15.05 9.43
C ASN A 176 3.08 16.55 9.61
N ALA A 177 4.07 17.01 10.32
CA ALA A 177 4.30 18.44 10.50
C ALA A 177 4.41 19.18 9.17
N ASN A 178 4.72 18.45 8.13
CA ASN A 178 5.04 19.06 6.85
C ASN A 178 4.01 18.82 5.76
N GLY A 179 3.20 17.77 5.81
CA GLY A 179 2.12 17.48 4.84
C GLY A 179 2.54 17.50 3.36
N ILE A 180 3.82 17.32 3.05
CA ILE A 180 4.37 17.42 1.69
C ILE A 180 4.80 16.13 1.08
N THR A 181 4.76 15.09 1.86
CA THR A 181 5.12 13.76 1.38
C THR A 181 4.19 13.36 0.24
N THR A 182 4.78 13.02 -0.88
CA THR A 182 4.11 12.55 -2.09
C THR A 182 4.52 11.11 -2.39
N LEU A 183 3.87 10.47 -3.34
CA LEU A 183 4.28 9.15 -3.83
C LEU A 183 5.68 9.21 -4.45
N ASP A 184 6.00 10.31 -5.16
CA ASP A 184 7.35 10.55 -5.67
C ASP A 184 8.41 10.49 -4.58
N THR A 185 8.10 11.06 -3.40
CA THR A 185 9.03 11.04 -2.27
C THR A 185 9.25 9.61 -1.77
N TRP A 186 8.19 8.81 -1.68
CA TRP A 186 8.31 7.41 -1.27
C TRP A 186 9.11 6.60 -2.30
N ALA A 187 8.78 6.73 -3.60
CA ALA A 187 9.45 5.99 -4.66
C ALA A 187 10.93 6.33 -4.82
N THR A 188 11.29 7.61 -4.65
CA THR A 188 12.64 8.11 -4.97
C THR A 188 13.55 8.29 -3.76
N GLN A 189 13.00 8.27 -2.53
CA GLN A 189 13.73 8.49 -1.28
C GLN A 189 13.61 7.29 -0.33
N ASP A 190 12.37 6.91 0.04
CA ASP A 190 12.13 5.93 1.10
C ASP A 190 12.42 4.50 0.63
N VAL A 191 11.90 4.12 -0.54
CA VAL A 191 12.13 2.79 -1.12
C VAL A 191 13.62 2.52 -1.37
N PRO A 192 14.39 3.42 -2.02
CA PRO A 192 15.83 3.24 -2.18
C PRO A 192 16.57 3.09 -0.84
N ALA A 193 16.23 3.89 0.17
CA ALA A 193 16.86 3.82 1.49
C ALA A 193 16.59 2.48 2.18
N ALA A 194 15.34 2.01 2.14
CA ALA A 194 14.95 0.72 2.72
C ALA A 194 15.67 -0.45 2.02
N ILE A 195 15.70 -0.47 0.68
CA ILE A 195 16.40 -1.50 -0.11
C ILE A 195 17.89 -1.50 0.20
N ALA A 196 18.52 -0.32 0.22
CA ALA A 196 19.94 -0.20 0.57
C ALA A 196 20.25 -0.74 1.98
N LYS A 197 19.36 -0.49 2.95
CA LYS A 197 19.49 -1.03 4.30
C LYS A 197 19.42 -2.56 4.31
N VAL A 198 18.39 -3.16 3.70
CA VAL A 198 18.26 -4.62 3.64
C VAL A 198 19.48 -5.24 2.95
N LYS A 199 19.91 -4.67 1.82
CA LYS A 199 21.11 -5.12 1.10
C LYS A 199 22.37 -5.01 1.97
N SER A 200 22.54 -3.92 2.72
CA SER A 200 23.70 -3.72 3.60
C SER A 200 23.77 -4.75 4.75
N VAL A 201 22.62 -5.19 5.25
CA VAL A 201 22.54 -6.18 6.34
C VAL A 201 22.69 -7.60 5.83
N THR A 202 22.12 -7.90 4.66
CA THR A 202 22.02 -9.30 4.16
C THR A 202 23.07 -9.65 3.11
N GLY A 203 23.56 -8.67 2.36
CA GLY A 203 24.46 -8.87 1.21
C GLY A 203 23.80 -9.56 0.01
N LYS A 204 22.46 -9.68 0.00
CA LYS A 204 21.73 -10.51 -0.96
C LYS A 204 20.87 -9.67 -1.89
N ARG A 205 20.56 -10.26 -3.06
CA ARG A 205 19.39 -9.84 -3.87
C ARG A 205 18.12 -10.16 -3.10
N MET A 206 17.04 -9.43 -3.35
CA MET A 206 15.80 -9.55 -2.60
C MET A 206 14.57 -9.54 -3.51
N PHE A 207 13.43 -10.00 -2.99
CA PHE A 207 12.12 -9.68 -3.53
C PHE A 207 11.67 -8.35 -2.96
N ILE A 208 10.97 -7.54 -3.76
CA ILE A 208 10.33 -6.31 -3.29
C ILE A 208 8.87 -6.27 -3.72
N GLY A 209 8.07 -5.48 -3.06
CA GLY A 209 6.67 -5.27 -3.45
C GLY A 209 5.87 -4.60 -2.36
N GLY A 210 4.56 -4.68 -2.46
CA GLY A 210 3.69 -4.11 -1.45
C GLY A 210 2.22 -4.17 -1.79
N HIS A 211 1.42 -3.71 -0.84
CA HIS A 211 0.00 -3.53 -0.99
C HIS A 211 -0.29 -2.11 -1.50
N SER A 212 -1.26 -1.97 -2.41
CA SER A 212 -1.74 -0.65 -2.84
C SER A 212 -0.59 0.24 -3.36
N THR A 213 -0.47 1.44 -2.83
CA THR A 213 0.63 2.38 -3.12
C THR A 213 2.01 1.80 -2.82
N GLY A 214 2.14 0.80 -1.93
CA GLY A 214 3.38 0.07 -1.70
C GLY A 214 3.87 -0.67 -2.94
N GLY A 215 2.95 -1.24 -3.70
CA GLY A 215 3.24 -1.79 -5.03
C GLY A 215 3.62 -0.70 -6.02
N LEU A 216 2.81 0.38 -6.09
CA LEU A 216 3.04 1.53 -6.98
C LEU A 216 4.48 2.06 -6.88
N VAL A 217 4.91 2.48 -5.69
CA VAL A 217 6.24 3.07 -5.51
C VAL A 217 7.38 2.06 -5.70
N SER A 218 7.09 0.77 -5.54
CA SER A 218 8.08 -0.29 -5.80
C SER A 218 8.36 -0.46 -7.29
N TYR A 219 7.35 -0.42 -8.16
CA TYR A 219 7.61 -0.47 -9.60
C TYR A 219 8.11 0.87 -10.16
N GLU A 220 7.74 2.02 -9.57
CA GLU A 220 8.36 3.31 -9.89
C GLU A 220 9.88 3.29 -9.59
N TYR A 221 10.27 2.69 -8.46
CA TYR A 221 11.68 2.46 -8.14
C TYR A 221 12.38 1.61 -9.22
N LEU A 222 11.78 0.50 -9.65
CA LEU A 222 12.37 -0.41 -10.63
C LEU A 222 12.57 0.21 -12.01
N GLN A 223 11.82 1.26 -12.34
CA GLN A 223 11.98 2.03 -13.57
C GLN A 223 13.23 2.92 -13.57
N GLY A 224 13.94 3.01 -12.44
CA GLY A 224 15.08 3.89 -12.28
C GLY A 224 14.71 5.35 -12.02
N ALA A 225 13.52 5.61 -11.47
CA ALA A 225 13.07 6.96 -11.11
C ALA A 225 13.87 7.53 -9.92
N TYR A 226 14.22 8.80 -9.98
CA TYR A 226 14.91 9.52 -8.92
C TYR A 226 14.57 11.02 -8.94
N MET A 227 14.72 11.71 -7.81
CA MET A 227 14.59 13.17 -7.76
C MET A 227 15.85 13.83 -8.33
N ASP A 228 15.66 14.75 -9.28
CA ASP A 228 16.75 15.57 -9.81
C ASP A 228 16.94 16.83 -8.96
N TYR A 229 17.97 16.81 -8.15
CA TYR A 229 18.39 17.97 -7.35
C TYR A 229 19.23 18.98 -8.13
N GLY A 230 19.40 18.75 -9.44
CA GLY A 230 20.27 19.55 -10.29
C GLY A 230 21.77 19.19 -10.13
N ARG A 231 22.54 19.41 -11.19
CA ARG A 231 23.97 19.03 -11.27
C ARG A 231 24.87 19.67 -10.21
N TRP A 232 24.42 20.76 -9.63
CA TRP A 232 25.22 21.59 -8.72
C TRP A 232 24.90 21.38 -7.24
N THR A 233 23.97 20.48 -6.91
CA THR A 233 23.63 20.23 -5.51
C THR A 233 24.50 19.10 -4.96
N PRO A 234 25.52 19.40 -4.14
CA PRO A 234 26.31 18.37 -3.46
C PRO A 234 25.40 17.51 -2.55
N GLU A 235 25.73 16.23 -2.37
CA GLU A 235 24.98 15.29 -1.50
C GLU A 235 24.62 15.90 -0.14
N ARG A 236 25.61 16.54 0.52
CA ARG A 236 25.41 17.19 1.83
C ARG A 236 24.35 18.30 1.84
N TRP A 237 23.95 18.81 0.65
CA TRP A 237 22.98 19.89 0.52
C TRP A 237 21.60 19.40 0.08
N LYS A 238 21.44 18.15 -0.34
CA LYS A 238 20.15 17.60 -0.81
C LYS A 238 19.05 17.81 0.22
N LYS A 239 19.32 17.50 1.49
CA LYS A 239 18.38 17.75 2.59
C LYS A 239 17.92 19.21 2.68
N TYR A 240 18.85 20.14 2.62
CA TYR A 240 18.52 21.57 2.70
C TYR A 240 17.81 22.06 1.45
N TYR A 241 18.23 21.57 0.29
CA TYR A 241 17.56 21.88 -0.98
C TYR A 241 16.12 21.41 -0.98
N TYR A 242 15.86 20.18 -0.57
CA TYR A 242 14.53 19.64 -0.41
C TYR A 242 13.67 20.47 0.55
N GLN A 243 14.21 20.79 1.73
CA GLN A 243 13.52 21.63 2.72
C GLN A 243 13.24 23.03 2.20
N MET A 244 14.16 23.60 1.43
CA MET A 244 14.00 24.93 0.82
C MET A 244 12.94 24.91 -0.28
N CYS A 245 13.00 23.96 -1.20
CA CYS A 245 11.95 23.76 -2.22
C CYS A 245 10.58 23.66 -1.57
N TYR A 246 10.51 22.87 -0.53
CA TYR A 246 9.33 22.72 0.28
C TYR A 246 8.83 24.04 0.87
N ALA A 247 9.69 24.82 1.50
CA ALA A 247 9.32 26.10 2.10
C ALA A 247 8.73 27.09 1.07
N PHE A 248 9.18 26.99 -0.19
CA PHE A 248 8.70 27.79 -1.31
C PHE A 248 7.54 27.15 -2.09
N GLY A 249 7.10 25.96 -1.70
CA GLY A 249 5.90 25.32 -2.26
C GLY A 249 6.11 24.53 -3.55
N TYR A 250 7.34 24.15 -3.88
CA TYR A 250 7.65 23.26 -5.01
C TYR A 250 8.56 22.10 -4.60
N MET A 251 8.62 21.07 -5.44
CA MET A 251 9.42 19.87 -5.23
C MET A 251 10.51 19.75 -6.31
N PRO A 252 11.61 19.03 -6.04
CA PRO A 252 12.51 18.62 -7.10
C PRO A 252 11.78 17.77 -8.15
N HIS A 253 12.13 17.98 -9.40
CA HIS A 253 11.56 17.23 -10.51
C HIS A 253 11.95 15.74 -10.46
N VAL A 254 11.04 14.86 -10.82
CA VAL A 254 11.34 13.44 -11.01
C VAL A 254 11.90 13.23 -12.41
N THR A 255 12.86 12.34 -12.51
CA THR A 255 13.41 11.85 -13.77
C THR A 255 13.80 10.39 -13.61
N SER A 256 14.30 9.76 -14.67
CA SER A 256 14.75 8.38 -14.62
C SER A 256 15.99 8.12 -15.45
N SER A 257 16.69 7.04 -15.13
CA SER A 257 17.86 6.58 -15.84
C SER A 257 17.75 5.09 -16.16
N ALA A 258 17.96 4.73 -17.42
CA ALA A 258 17.97 3.33 -17.84
C ALA A 258 19.08 2.53 -17.12
N SER A 259 20.27 3.10 -16.94
CA SER A 259 21.37 2.44 -16.22
C SER A 259 21.07 2.24 -14.74
N LEU A 260 20.31 3.18 -14.12
CA LEU A 260 19.84 3.03 -12.75
C LEU A 260 18.76 1.93 -12.67
N ALA A 261 17.86 1.87 -13.65
CA ALA A 261 16.89 0.79 -13.75
C ALA A 261 17.57 -0.58 -13.85
N GLU A 262 18.55 -0.74 -14.74
CA GLU A 262 19.34 -1.98 -14.83
C GLU A 262 19.96 -2.38 -13.50
N THR A 263 20.61 -1.45 -12.82
CA THR A 263 21.22 -1.68 -11.50
C THR A 263 20.20 -2.15 -10.47
N ARG A 264 19.04 -1.48 -10.41
CA ARG A 264 17.97 -1.80 -9.45
C ARG A 264 17.31 -3.15 -9.75
N ASN A 265 17.05 -3.44 -11.02
CA ASN A 265 16.52 -4.74 -11.44
C ASN A 265 17.52 -5.87 -11.16
N ALA A 266 18.82 -5.62 -11.30
CA ALA A 266 19.85 -6.62 -10.97
C ALA A 266 19.89 -6.94 -9.46
N ASP A 267 19.53 -6.01 -8.59
CA ASP A 267 19.47 -6.20 -7.14
C ASP A 267 18.19 -6.88 -6.65
N VAL A 268 17.16 -6.94 -7.51
CA VAL A 268 15.85 -7.49 -7.20
C VAL A 268 15.62 -8.79 -7.94
N LYS A 269 15.12 -9.82 -7.24
CA LYS A 269 14.78 -11.13 -7.82
C LYS A 269 13.40 -11.15 -8.47
N GLY A 270 12.44 -10.45 -7.88
CA GLY A 270 11.07 -10.41 -8.36
C GLY A 270 10.23 -9.39 -7.60
N PHE A 271 9.09 -9.06 -8.18
CA PHE A 271 8.12 -8.10 -7.65
C PHE A 271 6.85 -8.81 -7.17
N ILE A 272 6.34 -8.41 -6.01
CA ILE A 272 5.12 -8.92 -5.39
C ILE A 272 4.10 -7.78 -5.27
N GLY A 273 2.99 -7.88 -5.98
CA GLY A 273 1.88 -6.93 -5.89
C GLY A 273 0.69 -7.55 -5.15
N LEU A 274 0.29 -6.92 -4.04
CA LEU A 274 -0.94 -7.20 -3.33
C LEU A 274 -1.90 -6.05 -3.62
N ASP A 275 -2.75 -6.22 -4.59
CA ASP A 275 -3.61 -5.18 -5.16
C ASP A 275 -2.84 -3.85 -5.40
N PRO A 276 -1.70 -3.92 -6.16
CA PRO A 276 -0.83 -2.76 -6.32
C PRO A 276 -1.57 -1.65 -7.05
N ALA A 277 -1.43 -0.43 -6.54
CA ALA A 277 -2.11 0.70 -7.14
C ALA A 277 -1.68 0.92 -8.60
N GLY A 278 -2.66 0.94 -9.48
CA GLY A 278 -2.56 1.47 -10.83
C GLY A 278 -3.11 2.90 -10.88
N VAL A 279 -3.65 3.29 -12.02
CA VAL A 279 -4.39 4.56 -12.14
C VAL A 279 -5.76 4.37 -11.49
N PRO A 280 -6.14 5.19 -10.49
CA PRO A 280 -7.46 5.05 -9.88
C PRO A 280 -8.54 5.58 -10.82
N TRP A 281 -9.69 4.93 -10.82
CA TRP A 281 -10.89 5.53 -11.35
C TRP A 281 -11.42 6.57 -10.35
N LEU A 282 -11.82 7.75 -10.82
CA LEU A 282 -12.32 8.81 -9.96
C LEU A 282 -13.81 9.04 -10.18
N PRO A 283 -14.64 8.99 -9.12
CA PRO A 283 -16.02 9.44 -9.19
C PRO A 283 -16.07 10.94 -9.53
N ASP A 284 -17.01 11.34 -10.37
CA ASP A 284 -17.27 12.76 -10.72
C ASP A 284 -17.46 13.65 -9.49
N LEU A 285 -17.94 13.06 -8.39
CA LEU A 285 -18.14 13.75 -7.11
C LEU A 285 -16.84 14.30 -6.52
N LEU A 286 -15.69 13.64 -6.73
CA LEU A 286 -14.39 14.11 -6.26
C LEU A 286 -13.78 15.18 -7.18
N ASP A 287 -14.40 15.44 -8.33
CA ASP A 287 -14.00 16.53 -9.24
C ASP A 287 -14.52 17.91 -8.77
N SER A 288 -14.22 18.28 -7.53
CA SER A 288 -14.65 19.55 -6.96
C SER A 288 -13.47 20.45 -6.59
N SER A 289 -13.64 21.77 -6.79
CA SER A 289 -12.63 22.76 -6.39
C SER A 289 -12.34 22.77 -4.89
N LEU A 290 -13.31 22.36 -4.06
CA LEU A 290 -13.13 22.21 -2.62
C LEU A 290 -12.19 21.03 -2.30
N PHE A 291 -12.39 19.87 -2.95
CA PHE A 291 -11.53 18.71 -2.79
C PHE A 291 -10.09 19.04 -3.19
N TRP A 292 -9.91 19.67 -4.36
CA TRP A 292 -8.58 20.05 -4.83
C TRP A 292 -7.93 21.16 -4.00
N GLY A 293 -8.72 22.02 -3.39
CA GLY A 293 -8.24 22.98 -2.39
C GLY A 293 -7.68 22.29 -1.14
N LEU A 294 -8.34 21.22 -0.68
CA LEU A 294 -7.84 20.39 0.42
C LEU A 294 -6.56 19.65 0.03
N VAL A 295 -6.51 19.05 -1.16
CA VAL A 295 -5.33 18.33 -1.67
C VAL A 295 -4.12 19.26 -1.80
N GLY A 296 -4.32 20.50 -2.22
CA GLY A 296 -3.26 21.52 -2.25
C GLY A 296 -2.83 22.01 -0.88
N SER A 297 -3.56 21.66 0.19
CA SER A 297 -3.20 22.00 1.56
C SER A 297 -2.02 21.16 2.05
N ARG A 298 -1.39 21.62 3.13
CA ARG A 298 -0.31 20.88 3.81
C ARG A 298 -0.83 20.02 4.97
N LEU A 299 -2.06 19.55 4.84
CA LEU A 299 -2.69 18.76 5.88
C LEU A 299 -2.15 17.33 5.88
N TYR A 300 -2.22 16.75 7.03
CA TYR A 300 -2.03 15.34 7.27
C TYR A 300 -3.36 14.74 7.73
N LEU A 301 -3.67 13.56 7.24
CA LEU A 301 -4.85 12.81 7.67
C LEU A 301 -4.44 11.87 8.81
N PRO A 302 -4.77 12.19 10.08
CA PRO A 302 -4.39 11.38 11.23
C PRO A 302 -5.38 10.21 11.40
N LEU A 303 -5.50 9.34 10.41
CA LEU A 303 -6.45 8.23 10.44
C LEU A 303 -6.11 7.22 11.54
N ASP A 304 -4.83 7.08 11.90
CA ASP A 304 -4.35 6.34 13.05
C ASP A 304 -4.95 6.86 14.36
N SER A 305 -4.91 8.18 14.56
CA SER A 305 -5.50 8.81 15.73
C SER A 305 -7.03 8.68 15.74
N LEU A 306 -7.67 8.83 14.56
CA LEU A 306 -9.12 8.63 14.41
C LEU A 306 -9.53 7.21 14.73
N SER A 307 -8.79 6.24 14.23
CA SER A 307 -9.03 4.82 14.53
C SER A 307 -8.80 4.54 16.03
N GLY A 308 -7.76 5.09 16.63
CA GLY A 308 -7.49 5.01 18.07
C GLY A 308 -8.62 5.57 18.93
N GLU A 309 -9.17 6.73 18.57
CA GLU A 309 -10.33 7.31 19.27
C GLU A 309 -11.59 6.45 19.12
N LEU A 310 -11.85 5.91 17.92
CA LEU A 310 -12.98 5.01 17.69
C LEU A 310 -12.86 3.75 18.55
N VAL A 311 -11.67 3.16 18.63
CA VAL A 311 -11.38 2.00 19.48
C VAL A 311 -11.57 2.32 20.98
N GLN A 312 -11.19 3.51 21.43
CA GLN A 312 -11.43 3.91 22.82
C GLN A 312 -12.91 4.14 23.14
N LEU A 313 -13.67 4.69 22.18
CA LEU A 313 -15.12 4.87 22.33
C LEU A 313 -15.87 3.53 22.30
N LEU A 314 -15.37 2.58 21.52
CA LEU A 314 -15.95 1.26 21.31
C LEU A 314 -14.91 0.16 21.64
N PRO A 315 -14.54 0.01 22.94
CA PRO A 315 -13.44 -0.90 23.31
C PRO A 315 -13.80 -2.39 23.15
N ASP A 316 -15.09 -2.72 23.14
CA ASP A 316 -15.58 -4.09 22.91
C ASP A 316 -15.51 -4.42 21.42
N LYS A 317 -14.80 -5.51 21.06
CA LYS A 317 -14.63 -5.96 19.67
C LYS A 317 -15.97 -6.12 18.94
N LYS A 318 -16.95 -6.76 19.56
CA LYS A 318 -18.24 -7.03 18.90
C LYS A 318 -18.98 -5.74 18.59
N LEU A 319 -18.88 -4.75 19.47
CA LEU A 319 -19.50 -3.45 19.24
C LEU A 319 -18.76 -2.67 18.17
N LEU A 320 -17.42 -2.64 18.19
CA LEU A 320 -16.59 -1.96 17.20
C LEU A 320 -16.82 -2.54 15.80
N VAL A 321 -16.62 -3.85 15.65
CA VAL A 321 -16.82 -4.56 14.40
C VAL A 321 -18.28 -4.45 13.93
N GLY A 322 -19.27 -4.64 14.80
CA GLY A 322 -20.68 -4.52 14.44
C GLY A 322 -21.10 -3.13 13.94
N VAL A 323 -20.47 -2.06 14.43
CA VAL A 323 -20.68 -0.70 13.91
C VAL A 323 -20.03 -0.55 12.53
N MET A 324 -18.80 -1.05 12.37
CA MET A 324 -18.10 -1.01 11.09
C MET A 324 -18.80 -1.87 10.03
N ASP A 325 -19.22 -3.09 10.38
CA ASP A 325 -19.97 -3.98 9.49
C ASP A 325 -21.28 -3.35 9.02
N THR A 326 -21.99 -2.65 9.91
CA THR A 326 -23.23 -1.94 9.54
C THR A 326 -22.95 -0.84 8.51
N PHE A 327 -21.87 -0.08 8.70
CA PHE A 327 -21.48 0.99 7.78
C PHE A 327 -20.97 0.43 6.46
N LEU A 328 -20.08 -0.56 6.51
CA LEU A 328 -19.51 -1.19 5.33
C LEU A 328 -20.53 -2.03 4.58
N GLY A 329 -21.45 -2.71 5.27
CA GLY A 329 -22.55 -3.42 4.65
C GLY A 329 -23.36 -2.51 3.74
N LEU A 330 -23.67 -1.29 4.19
CA LEU A 330 -24.34 -0.29 3.35
C LEU A 330 -23.49 0.07 2.12
N ILE A 331 -22.17 0.23 2.29
CA ILE A 331 -21.25 0.52 1.20
C ILE A 331 -21.17 -0.67 0.23
N ASN A 332 -20.97 -1.88 0.75
CA ASN A 332 -20.84 -3.10 -0.06
C ASN A 332 -22.11 -3.36 -0.89
N ASP A 333 -23.30 -3.19 -0.28
CA ASP A 333 -24.59 -3.43 -0.90
C ASP A 333 -24.91 -2.44 -2.04
N ARG A 334 -24.33 -1.24 -1.99
CA ARG A 334 -24.62 -0.15 -2.91
C ARG A 334 -23.44 0.23 -3.81
N ALA A 335 -22.29 -0.43 -3.63
CA ALA A 335 -21.11 -0.19 -4.44
C ALA A 335 -21.39 -0.52 -5.91
N GLY A 336 -21.24 0.49 -6.78
CA GLY A 336 -21.47 0.35 -8.22
C GLY A 336 -22.94 0.23 -8.65
N ASP A 337 -23.90 0.53 -7.77
CA ASP A 337 -25.33 0.60 -8.12
C ASP A 337 -25.60 1.88 -8.94
N ASP A 338 -25.78 1.71 -10.25
CA ASP A 338 -26.02 2.82 -11.19
C ASP A 338 -27.32 3.60 -10.90
N ASP A 339 -28.27 2.99 -10.21
CA ASP A 339 -29.52 3.62 -9.79
C ASP A 339 -29.39 4.39 -8.47
N TYR A 340 -28.27 4.21 -7.78
CA TYR A 340 -27.99 4.87 -6.52
C TYR A 340 -26.93 5.97 -6.70
N LEU A 341 -27.32 7.21 -6.42
CA LEU A 341 -26.47 8.39 -6.66
C LEU A 341 -25.08 8.35 -5.99
N LEU A 342 -24.96 7.65 -4.87
CA LEU A 342 -23.69 7.43 -4.17
C LEU A 342 -23.05 6.08 -4.51
N GLY A 343 -23.61 5.30 -5.43
CA GLY A 343 -23.10 3.98 -5.80
C GLY A 343 -21.65 4.02 -6.28
N GLU A 344 -21.32 5.01 -7.09
CA GLU A 344 -19.94 5.24 -7.52
C GLU A 344 -19.00 5.59 -6.37
N LEU A 345 -19.43 6.47 -5.45
CA LEU A 345 -18.65 6.81 -4.27
C LEU A 345 -18.48 5.61 -3.35
N PHE A 346 -19.51 4.80 -3.21
CA PHE A 346 -19.45 3.59 -2.39
C PHE A 346 -18.58 2.50 -3.04
N ALA A 347 -18.58 2.36 -4.36
CA ALA A 347 -17.62 1.51 -5.06
C ALA A 347 -16.17 1.94 -4.76
N TYR A 348 -15.92 3.24 -4.71
CA TYR A 348 -14.62 3.82 -4.39
C TYR A 348 -14.22 3.61 -2.92
N LEU A 349 -15.19 3.69 -2.00
CA LEU A 349 -14.99 3.50 -0.55
C LEU A 349 -15.07 2.01 -0.13
N ASN A 350 -15.24 1.10 -1.08
CA ASN A 350 -15.30 -0.33 -0.84
C ASN A 350 -13.90 -0.91 -0.56
N PHE A 351 -13.33 -0.52 0.59
CA PHE A 351 -11.97 -0.89 0.96
C PHE A 351 -11.84 -2.36 1.37
N TRP A 352 -12.85 -2.91 2.08
CA TRP A 352 -12.91 -4.32 2.44
C TRP A 352 -14.36 -4.81 2.48
N LYS A 353 -14.55 -6.12 2.41
CA LYS A 353 -15.85 -6.77 2.47
C LYS A 353 -16.09 -7.40 3.82
N VAL A 354 -17.24 -7.12 4.39
CA VAL A 354 -17.70 -7.70 5.67
C VAL A 354 -17.58 -9.23 5.66
N ASP A 355 -17.97 -9.89 4.56
CA ASP A 355 -17.96 -11.35 4.45
C ASP A 355 -16.58 -11.96 4.17
N ASP A 356 -15.58 -11.15 3.79
CA ASP A 356 -14.23 -11.64 3.47
C ASP A 356 -13.16 -11.25 4.50
N MET A 357 -13.53 -10.58 5.58
CA MET A 357 -12.61 -10.30 6.68
C MET A 357 -13.08 -10.97 7.98
N ASP A 358 -12.17 -11.69 8.65
CA ASP A 358 -12.45 -12.22 9.98
C ASP A 358 -12.64 -11.07 10.98
N PRO A 359 -13.65 -11.09 11.86
CA PRO A 359 -13.87 -10.03 12.84
C PRO A 359 -12.67 -9.72 13.75
N CYS A 360 -11.81 -10.72 14.02
CA CYS A 360 -10.58 -10.47 14.77
C CYS A 360 -9.54 -9.73 13.91
N MET A 361 -9.49 -10.01 12.60
CA MET A 361 -8.61 -9.31 11.68
C MET A 361 -9.07 -7.88 11.43
N GLU A 362 -10.38 -7.64 11.36
CA GLU A 362 -10.94 -6.30 11.26
C GLU A 362 -10.63 -5.46 12.51
N ASP A 363 -10.89 -6.01 13.70
CA ASP A 363 -10.53 -5.34 14.97
C ASP A 363 -9.02 -5.09 15.06
N PHE A 364 -8.19 -6.07 14.65
CA PHE A 364 -6.74 -5.92 14.60
C PHE A 364 -6.30 -4.82 13.63
N MET A 365 -6.91 -4.75 12.46
CA MET A 365 -6.65 -3.69 11.48
C MET A 365 -6.95 -2.31 12.05
N LEU A 366 -8.13 -2.14 12.64
CA LEU A 366 -8.57 -0.86 13.22
C LEU A 366 -7.70 -0.41 14.39
N ARG A 367 -7.21 -1.36 15.21
CA ARG A 367 -6.37 -1.02 16.38
C ARG A 367 -4.91 -0.78 16.02
N TYR A 368 -4.34 -1.55 15.10
CA TYR A 368 -2.89 -1.63 14.96
C TYR A 368 -2.37 -1.31 13.56
N SER A 369 -3.19 -1.46 12.51
CA SER A 369 -2.71 -1.41 11.13
C SER A 369 -3.04 -0.12 10.40
N ILE A 370 -4.01 0.65 10.86
CA ILE A 370 -4.32 1.97 10.30
C ILE A 370 -3.14 2.90 10.58
N GLY A 371 -2.71 3.62 9.57
CA GLY A 371 -1.68 4.65 9.60
C GLY A 371 -2.24 5.99 9.15
N GLY A 372 -1.51 7.04 9.40
CA GLY A 372 -1.84 8.33 8.84
C GLY A 372 -1.33 8.50 7.41
N ALA A 373 -1.78 9.54 6.71
CA ALA A 373 -1.33 9.85 5.37
C ALA A 373 -1.15 11.34 5.13
N SER A 374 -0.14 11.67 4.34
CA SER A 374 -0.06 12.99 3.73
C SER A 374 -1.22 13.16 2.74
N ILE A 375 -1.99 14.25 2.89
CA ILE A 375 -3.07 14.54 1.95
C ILE A 375 -2.55 14.80 0.53
N ARG A 376 -1.28 15.20 0.39
CA ARG A 376 -0.65 15.37 -0.92
C ARG A 376 -0.31 14.05 -1.59
N GLY A 377 0.13 13.05 -0.85
CA GLY A 377 0.33 11.70 -1.39
C GLY A 377 -1.00 11.13 -1.91
N PHE A 378 -2.06 11.29 -1.12
CA PHE A 378 -3.40 10.92 -1.54
C PHE A 378 -3.87 11.74 -2.76
N GLY A 379 -3.61 13.05 -2.75
CA GLY A 379 -3.94 13.94 -3.85
C GLY A 379 -3.19 13.64 -5.13
N GLN A 380 -1.92 13.25 -5.06
CA GLN A 380 -1.19 12.79 -6.24
C GLN A 380 -1.84 11.55 -6.84
N TYR A 381 -2.25 10.59 -6.01
CA TYR A 381 -2.95 9.40 -6.48
C TYR A 381 -4.27 9.76 -7.18
N MET A 382 -5.05 10.69 -6.60
CA MET A 382 -6.27 11.19 -7.23
C MET A 382 -5.98 11.94 -8.54
N ASP A 383 -4.91 12.73 -8.60
CA ASP A 383 -4.48 13.43 -9.82
C ASP A 383 -4.13 12.46 -10.96
N MET A 384 -3.53 11.33 -10.63
CA MET A 384 -3.29 10.25 -11.60
C MET A 384 -4.60 9.73 -12.20
N GLY A 385 -5.65 9.54 -11.39
CA GLY A 385 -6.98 9.15 -11.85
C GLY A 385 -7.64 10.21 -12.72
N LEU A 386 -7.54 11.49 -12.34
CA LEU A 386 -8.11 12.60 -13.10
C LEU A 386 -7.53 12.71 -14.52
N HIS A 387 -6.24 12.40 -14.67
CA HIS A 387 -5.54 12.49 -15.95
C HIS A 387 -5.38 11.14 -16.65
N TYR A 388 -5.82 10.05 -16.00
CA TYR A 388 -5.73 8.69 -16.49
C TYR A 388 -4.30 8.30 -16.90
N THR A 389 -3.34 8.61 -16.02
CA THR A 389 -1.90 8.34 -16.24
C THR A 389 -1.15 8.32 -14.92
N LEU A 390 -0.05 7.59 -14.86
CA LEU A 390 0.86 7.59 -13.70
C LEU A 390 1.91 8.68 -13.90
N ARG A 391 1.82 9.77 -13.16
CA ARG A 391 2.74 10.91 -13.30
C ARG A 391 3.22 11.47 -11.97
N GLU A 392 4.32 12.23 -12.03
CA GLU A 392 4.81 12.97 -10.86
C GLU A 392 3.81 14.01 -10.36
N HIS A 393 3.96 14.37 -9.09
CA HIS A 393 3.07 15.30 -8.42
C HIS A 393 3.23 16.75 -8.87
N TYR A 394 4.47 17.19 -9.07
CA TYR A 394 4.78 18.57 -9.43
C TYR A 394 5.48 18.67 -10.77
N LYS A 395 4.87 19.36 -11.69
CA LYS A 395 5.52 19.70 -12.96
C LYS A 395 6.74 20.59 -12.71
N ASN A 396 7.92 20.08 -13.01
CA ASN A 396 9.16 20.81 -12.81
C ASN A 396 9.30 21.48 -11.43
N GLY A 397 8.64 20.92 -10.42
CA GLY A 397 8.68 21.41 -9.05
C GLY A 397 7.87 22.69 -8.78
N SER A 398 7.07 23.23 -9.67
CA SER A 398 6.51 24.57 -9.54
C SER A 398 5.00 24.73 -9.68
N GLU A 399 4.24 23.66 -9.95
CA GLU A 399 2.80 23.79 -10.18
C GLU A 399 1.96 23.76 -8.91
N ASN A 400 0.91 24.62 -8.92
CA ASN A 400 -0.13 24.61 -7.92
C ASN A 400 -1.32 23.81 -8.47
N TYR A 401 -1.87 22.86 -7.75
CA TYR A 401 -3.03 22.04 -8.13
C TYR A 401 -4.21 22.85 -8.65
N LEU A 402 -4.41 24.05 -8.13
CA LEU A 402 -5.51 24.93 -8.54
C LEU A 402 -5.35 25.46 -9.97
N THR A 403 -4.15 25.39 -10.54
CA THR A 403 -3.85 25.96 -11.88
C THR A 403 -3.68 24.91 -12.96
N THR A 404 -3.49 23.64 -12.61
CA THR A 404 -3.19 22.55 -13.57
C THR A 404 -4.41 21.86 -14.15
N ARG A 405 -5.59 22.22 -13.70
CA ARG A 405 -6.85 21.56 -14.04
C ARG A 405 -7.44 21.96 -15.39
N GLN A 406 -6.66 22.36 -16.37
CA GLN A 406 -7.20 22.85 -17.64
C GLN A 406 -6.96 21.88 -18.80
N GLY A 407 -7.96 21.04 -19.05
CA GLY A 407 -8.10 20.35 -20.32
C GLY A 407 -7.57 18.92 -20.38
N PRO A 408 -7.77 18.24 -21.52
CA PRO A 408 -7.22 16.91 -21.75
C PRO A 408 -5.70 16.96 -21.64
N THR A 409 -5.12 15.88 -21.13
CA THR A 409 -3.67 15.70 -21.01
C THR A 409 -2.98 16.06 -22.31
N PRO A 410 -2.03 17.00 -22.33
CA PRO A 410 -1.13 17.16 -23.46
C PRO A 410 -0.37 15.84 -23.70
N ASP A 411 0.18 15.69 -24.89
CA ASP A 411 1.03 14.52 -25.17
C ASP A 411 2.08 14.37 -24.07
N PRO A 412 2.25 13.15 -23.49
CA PRO A 412 3.26 12.88 -22.49
C PRO A 412 4.62 13.39 -22.94
N GLY A 413 5.37 14.00 -22.00
CA GLY A 413 6.70 14.56 -22.27
C GLY A 413 6.70 15.97 -22.90
N SER A 414 5.59 16.48 -23.44
CA SER A 414 5.52 17.85 -23.99
C SER A 414 5.16 18.90 -22.95
N ASP A 415 4.52 18.50 -21.86
CA ASP A 415 4.02 19.35 -20.79
C ASP A 415 5.00 19.54 -19.64
N GLY A 416 6.10 18.77 -19.63
CA GLY A 416 7.17 18.85 -18.64
C GLY A 416 6.97 17.97 -17.40
N TYR A 417 5.91 17.16 -17.34
CA TYR A 417 5.76 16.10 -16.32
C TYR A 417 6.62 14.89 -16.63
N TYR A 418 7.06 14.20 -15.57
CA TYR A 418 7.57 12.84 -15.66
C TYR A 418 6.39 11.85 -15.58
N TYR A 419 6.33 10.94 -16.56
CA TYR A 419 5.30 9.91 -16.66
C TYR A 419 5.90 8.55 -16.33
N TYR A 420 5.43 7.94 -15.23
CA TYR A 420 5.88 6.63 -14.80
C TYR A 420 5.41 5.54 -15.77
N ASP A 421 4.21 5.63 -16.29
CA ASP A 421 3.65 4.61 -17.18
C ASP A 421 4.33 4.52 -18.55
N GLU A 422 5.13 5.51 -18.96
CA GLU A 422 5.99 5.46 -20.14
C GLU A 422 7.27 4.64 -19.90
N ASN A 423 7.66 4.44 -18.66
CA ASN A 423 8.92 3.81 -18.30
C ASN A 423 8.78 2.42 -17.67
N VAL A 424 7.56 1.89 -17.57
CA VAL A 424 7.27 0.56 -16.97
C VAL A 424 8.02 -0.56 -17.69
N SER A 425 8.28 -0.44 -18.99
CA SER A 425 9.08 -1.40 -19.78
C SER A 425 10.51 -1.60 -19.27
N ARG A 426 11.03 -0.68 -18.43
CA ARG A 426 12.34 -0.86 -17.80
C ARG A 426 12.30 -1.82 -16.60
N MET A 427 11.13 -2.22 -16.17
CA MET A 427 10.96 -3.27 -15.17
C MET A 427 11.11 -4.63 -15.84
N THR A 428 12.22 -5.33 -15.57
CA THR A 428 12.61 -6.59 -16.20
C THR A 428 12.58 -7.79 -15.24
N VAL A 429 12.25 -7.57 -13.98
CA VAL A 429 12.15 -8.66 -13.00
C VAL A 429 10.82 -9.41 -13.16
N PRO A 430 10.78 -10.72 -12.84
CA PRO A 430 9.52 -11.46 -12.73
C PRO A 430 8.55 -10.79 -11.76
N LEU A 431 7.25 -10.85 -12.05
CA LEU A 431 6.23 -10.37 -11.15
C LEU A 431 5.20 -11.45 -10.78
N ILE A 432 4.65 -11.33 -9.59
CA ILE A 432 3.38 -11.93 -9.20
C ILE A 432 2.47 -10.85 -8.65
N VAL A 433 1.26 -10.73 -9.19
CA VAL A 433 0.28 -9.73 -8.80
C VAL A 433 -1.04 -10.40 -8.44
N PHE A 434 -1.61 -9.99 -7.32
CA PHE A 434 -2.94 -10.36 -6.87
C PHE A 434 -3.79 -9.10 -6.85
N SER A 435 -4.82 -9.04 -7.69
CA SER A 435 -5.75 -7.92 -7.77
C SER A 435 -7.08 -8.28 -7.11
N SER A 436 -7.71 -7.33 -6.43
CA SER A 436 -9.07 -7.49 -5.93
C SER A 436 -10.07 -7.48 -7.09
N SER A 437 -11.20 -8.20 -6.95
CA SER A 437 -12.20 -8.26 -8.02
C SER A 437 -13.27 -7.17 -7.95
N THR A 438 -13.40 -6.48 -6.81
CA THR A 438 -14.50 -5.53 -6.56
C THR A 438 -14.03 -4.14 -6.13
N GLY A 439 -12.71 -3.92 -6.03
CA GLY A 439 -12.15 -2.62 -5.67
C GLY A 439 -12.20 -1.65 -6.84
N ALA A 440 -12.91 -0.51 -6.70
CA ALA A 440 -12.88 0.55 -7.71
C ALA A 440 -11.69 1.49 -7.55
N LEU A 441 -11.10 1.55 -6.34
CA LEU A 441 -9.89 2.34 -6.07
C LEU A 441 -8.68 1.83 -6.86
N VAL A 442 -8.61 0.48 -7.04
CA VAL A 442 -7.58 -0.19 -7.83
C VAL A 442 -8.29 -1.27 -8.64
N ALA A 443 -8.70 -0.95 -9.85
CA ALA A 443 -9.35 -1.93 -10.70
C ALA A 443 -8.31 -2.87 -11.36
N PRO A 444 -8.60 -4.16 -11.48
CA PRO A 444 -7.70 -5.13 -12.11
C PRO A 444 -7.30 -4.74 -13.54
N GLU A 445 -8.25 -4.16 -14.29
CA GLU A 445 -8.06 -3.75 -15.67
C GLU A 445 -7.03 -2.62 -15.79
N GLU A 446 -7.06 -1.64 -14.90
CA GLU A 446 -6.08 -0.56 -14.85
C GLU A 446 -4.70 -1.07 -14.41
N THR A 447 -4.65 -1.99 -13.45
CA THR A 447 -3.37 -2.64 -13.08
C THR A 447 -2.78 -3.39 -14.29
N TYR A 448 -3.61 -4.07 -15.07
CA TYR A 448 -3.16 -4.72 -16.30
C TYR A 448 -2.69 -3.70 -17.34
N GLU A 449 -3.51 -2.70 -17.65
CA GLU A 449 -3.24 -1.72 -18.69
C GLU A 449 -1.97 -0.90 -18.42
N PHE A 450 -1.82 -0.42 -17.18
CA PHE A 450 -0.73 0.50 -16.84
C PHE A 450 0.57 -0.18 -16.41
N ILE A 451 0.52 -1.41 -15.91
CA ILE A 451 1.67 -2.09 -15.34
C ILE A 451 1.98 -3.40 -16.08
N ILE A 452 1.07 -4.38 -16.01
CA ILE A 452 1.38 -5.75 -16.43
C ILE A 452 1.64 -5.82 -17.94
N SER A 453 0.82 -5.16 -18.74
CA SER A 453 0.97 -5.15 -20.21
C SER A 453 2.14 -4.30 -20.71
N LYS A 454 2.60 -3.33 -19.91
CA LYS A 454 3.67 -2.39 -20.32
C LYS A 454 5.06 -2.81 -19.84
N LYS A 455 5.18 -3.58 -18.76
CA LYS A 455 6.49 -4.07 -18.31
C LYS A 455 7.13 -4.99 -19.37
N SER A 456 8.44 -5.13 -19.34
CA SER A 456 9.12 -6.17 -20.11
C SER A 456 8.74 -7.54 -19.57
N PRO A 457 7.93 -8.35 -20.29
CA PRO A 457 7.39 -9.59 -19.74
C PRO A 457 8.47 -10.66 -19.62
N THR A 458 8.28 -11.55 -18.63
CA THR A 458 9.11 -12.75 -18.40
C THR A 458 8.24 -13.99 -18.39
N ALA A 459 8.82 -15.17 -18.63
CA ALA A 459 8.09 -16.44 -18.59
C ALA A 459 7.54 -16.82 -17.20
N TYR A 460 7.89 -16.05 -16.17
CA TYR A 460 7.50 -16.30 -14.78
C TYR A 460 6.51 -15.25 -14.24
N ASP A 461 6.05 -14.35 -15.09
CA ASP A 461 5.05 -13.37 -14.71
C ASP A 461 3.70 -14.05 -14.44
N GLN A 462 3.06 -13.71 -13.32
CA GLN A 462 1.76 -14.25 -12.94
C GLN A 462 0.84 -13.12 -12.48
N TRP A 463 -0.40 -13.16 -12.91
CA TRP A 463 -1.44 -12.23 -12.50
C TRP A 463 -2.71 -12.98 -12.12
N TYR A 464 -3.19 -12.69 -10.92
CA TYR A 464 -4.39 -13.30 -10.35
C TYR A 464 -5.40 -12.23 -9.98
N VAL A 465 -6.67 -12.46 -10.30
CA VAL A 465 -7.80 -11.71 -9.78
C VAL A 465 -8.48 -12.55 -8.71
N VAL A 466 -8.50 -12.06 -7.48
CA VAL A 466 -9.03 -12.78 -6.32
C VAL A 466 -10.50 -12.47 -6.19
N ASN A 467 -11.34 -13.43 -6.55
CA ASN A 467 -12.79 -13.26 -6.62
C ASN A 467 -13.41 -13.00 -5.25
N GLY A 468 -14.34 -12.04 -5.21
CA GLY A 468 -15.09 -11.70 -4.00
C GLY A 468 -14.35 -10.78 -3.03
N THR A 469 -13.11 -10.36 -3.34
CA THR A 469 -12.31 -9.49 -2.48
C THR A 469 -12.44 -8.01 -2.88
N ALA A 470 -12.30 -7.13 -1.91
CA ALA A 470 -12.03 -5.71 -2.08
C ALA A 470 -10.55 -5.41 -1.80
N HIS A 471 -10.18 -4.13 -1.82
CA HIS A 471 -8.80 -3.67 -1.83
C HIS A 471 -7.95 -4.19 -0.65
N VAL A 472 -8.43 -4.06 0.59
CA VAL A 472 -7.69 -4.48 1.79
C VAL A 472 -7.72 -5.99 2.00
N ASP A 473 -8.78 -6.67 1.50
CA ASP A 473 -8.96 -8.11 1.68
C ASP A 473 -7.82 -8.92 1.06
N VAL A 474 -7.21 -8.42 -0.02
CA VAL A 474 -6.03 -9.04 -0.66
C VAL A 474 -4.83 -9.10 0.28
N ALA A 475 -4.74 -8.19 1.25
CA ALA A 475 -3.64 -8.11 2.20
C ALA A 475 -3.96 -8.63 3.60
N MET A 476 -5.25 -8.70 3.98
CA MET A 476 -5.68 -9.03 5.35
C MET A 476 -6.91 -9.94 5.43
N GLY A 477 -7.62 -10.19 4.32
CA GLY A 477 -8.86 -10.94 4.29
C GLY A 477 -8.70 -12.46 4.34
N ASN A 478 -9.82 -13.15 4.36
CA ASN A 478 -9.91 -14.62 4.47
C ASN A 478 -9.28 -15.36 3.28
N ARG A 479 -9.17 -14.69 2.12
CA ARG A 479 -8.53 -15.24 0.92
C ARG A 479 -7.00 -15.21 1.00
N LEU A 480 -6.40 -14.39 1.86
CA LEU A 480 -4.95 -14.29 1.98
C LEU A 480 -4.30 -15.66 2.30
N PRO A 481 -4.68 -16.40 3.39
CA PRO A 481 -4.08 -17.68 3.70
C PRO A 481 -4.52 -18.82 2.77
N THR A 482 -5.70 -18.74 2.17
CA THR A 482 -6.32 -19.88 1.44
C THR A 482 -6.10 -19.83 -0.07
N ALA A 483 -5.97 -18.65 -0.67
CA ALA A 483 -5.75 -18.49 -2.10
C ALA A 483 -4.38 -17.88 -2.41
N ILE A 484 -4.07 -16.72 -1.81
CA ILE A 484 -2.87 -15.94 -2.17
C ILE A 484 -1.58 -16.67 -1.73
N PHE A 485 -1.49 -17.13 -0.48
CA PHE A 485 -0.28 -17.82 -0.01
C PHE A 485 0.03 -19.09 -0.79
N GLN A 486 -1.00 -19.79 -1.28
CA GLN A 486 -0.81 -21.01 -2.07
C GLN A 486 -0.15 -20.76 -3.43
N GLN A 487 -0.32 -19.57 -4.00
CA GLN A 487 0.35 -19.18 -5.24
C GLN A 487 1.69 -18.50 -4.97
N LEU A 488 1.74 -17.64 -3.97
CA LEU A 488 2.92 -16.83 -3.66
C LEU A 488 4.14 -17.68 -3.28
N GLY A 489 3.98 -18.67 -2.41
CA GLY A 489 5.11 -19.48 -1.93
C GLY A 489 5.81 -20.31 -3.02
N PRO A 490 5.08 -21.10 -3.83
CA PRO A 490 5.66 -21.81 -4.95
C PRO A 490 6.36 -20.89 -5.96
N TRP A 491 5.74 -19.74 -6.28
CA TRP A 491 6.33 -18.76 -7.18
C TRP A 491 7.65 -18.21 -6.61
N LEU A 492 7.66 -17.78 -5.34
CA LEU A 492 8.87 -17.29 -4.68
C LEU A 492 10.01 -18.31 -4.72
N LYS A 493 9.72 -19.59 -4.42
CA LYS A 493 10.72 -20.68 -4.46
C LYS A 493 11.26 -20.91 -5.86
N THR A 494 10.39 -20.84 -6.87
CA THR A 494 10.78 -20.98 -8.28
C THR A 494 11.75 -19.87 -8.68
N ILE A 495 11.41 -18.62 -8.41
CA ILE A 495 12.25 -17.47 -8.76
C ILE A 495 13.54 -17.45 -7.92
N ASP A 496 13.46 -17.82 -6.64
CA ASP A 496 14.63 -17.85 -5.76
C ASP A 496 15.71 -18.83 -6.24
N ALA A 497 15.30 -19.93 -6.85
CA ALA A 497 16.20 -20.94 -7.41
C ALA A 497 16.92 -20.48 -8.69
N LEU A 498 16.46 -19.41 -9.34
CA LEU A 498 17.09 -18.89 -10.55
C LEU A 498 18.42 -18.20 -10.23
N PRO A 499 19.51 -18.52 -10.96
CA PRO A 499 20.84 -17.92 -10.72
C PRO A 499 20.89 -16.43 -11.11
N ALA A 500 20.08 -16.01 -12.07
CA ALA A 500 19.94 -14.64 -12.55
C ALA A 500 18.47 -14.36 -12.88
N ASN A 501 18.14 -13.12 -13.22
CA ASN A 501 16.80 -12.82 -13.73
C ASN A 501 16.61 -13.53 -15.08
N PRO A 502 15.41 -14.07 -15.32
CA PRO A 502 15.11 -14.71 -16.60
C PRO A 502 15.14 -13.70 -17.74
N GLU A 503 15.36 -14.20 -18.95
CA GLU A 503 15.22 -13.39 -20.16
C GLU A 503 13.76 -12.95 -20.37
N ASN A 504 13.59 -11.80 -21.02
CA ASN A 504 12.27 -11.29 -21.36
C ASN A 504 11.61 -12.17 -22.44
N THR A 505 10.29 -12.18 -22.44
CA THR A 505 9.44 -12.80 -23.46
C THR A 505 8.60 -11.73 -24.15
N ASP A 506 7.86 -12.12 -25.20
CA ASP A 506 6.95 -11.21 -25.89
C ASP A 506 5.50 -11.29 -25.35
N ILE A 507 5.26 -12.15 -24.35
CA ILE A 507 3.91 -12.46 -23.87
C ILE A 507 3.73 -11.94 -22.45
N PRO A 508 2.85 -10.95 -22.21
CA PRO A 508 2.46 -10.51 -20.88
C PRO A 508 1.74 -11.62 -20.10
N ALA A 509 1.72 -11.49 -18.77
CA ALA A 509 0.97 -12.41 -17.92
C ALA A 509 -0.53 -12.41 -18.27
N GLU A 510 -1.09 -13.61 -18.39
CA GLU A 510 -2.53 -13.78 -18.58
C GLU A 510 -3.26 -13.70 -17.24
N ARG A 511 -4.54 -13.29 -17.29
CA ARG A 511 -5.42 -13.26 -16.12
C ARG A 511 -5.73 -14.68 -15.65
N ASN A 512 -5.59 -14.92 -14.36
CA ASN A 512 -6.08 -16.10 -13.66
C ASN A 512 -7.07 -15.68 -12.56
N ASP A 513 -8.18 -16.37 -12.42
CA ASP A 513 -9.18 -16.09 -11.38
C ASP A 513 -9.01 -17.08 -10.22
N LEU A 514 -8.98 -16.57 -8.96
CA LEU A 514 -8.84 -17.33 -7.72
C LEU A 514 -10.10 -17.24 -6.84
#